data_379b0ba72c1a2408a8b9852e8191cf89
#
_entry.id   379b0ba72c1a2408a8b9852e8191cf89
#
_cell.length_a   1.000
_cell.length_b   1.000
_cell.length_c   1.000
_cell.angle_alpha   90.00
_cell.angle_beta   90.00
_cell.angle_gamma   90.00
#
_symmetry.space_group_name_H-M   'P 1'
#
loop_
_entity.id
_entity.type
_entity.pdbx_description
1 polymer ?
#
loop_
_entity_poly.entity_id
_entity_poly.type
_entity_poly.pdbx_seq_one_letter_code
_entity_poly.pdbx_strand_id
1 'polypeptide(L)'
;MSIEPLKKQDGRSLRAQKTYDEAHKKLINSAVELFNNPLVSNEKVTVSQIAKHAGVSVATAYNHFPENKLDVYGSLFQLGFKDVADELNAFLQTSPEPGAAITMFLDTIANKVVELGNAIRFAWFEVRDIQASGKWIQREPYDVLKSLCKNYDADSADELADDIFQLFNGCTFLWLRYDPSYPVWSKYTDEWYVENVNEIFEKATKIQK
;
A
#
# COMPACT_ATOMS: atom_id res chain seq x y z
N MET A 1 14.64 -30.94 -25.95
CA MET A 1 14.01 -30.14 -24.84
C MET A 1 12.57 -30.55 -24.74
N SER A 2 12.24 -31.37 -23.75
CA SER A 2 10.87 -31.85 -23.54
C SER A 2 10.12 -30.78 -22.75
N ILE A 3 9.06 -30.24 -23.34
CA ILE A 3 8.14 -29.31 -22.68
C ILE A 3 7.25 -30.15 -21.75
N GLU A 4 7.46 -30.04 -20.43
CA GLU A 4 6.54 -30.62 -19.45
C GLU A 4 5.14 -30.00 -19.62
N PRO A 5 4.08 -30.80 -19.70
CA PRO A 5 2.72 -30.27 -19.81
C PRO A 5 2.33 -29.56 -18.50
N LEU A 6 1.84 -28.32 -18.62
CA LEU A 6 1.23 -27.56 -17.53
C LEU A 6 0.20 -28.44 -16.80
N LYS A 7 0.44 -28.75 -15.53
CA LYS A 7 -0.51 -29.47 -14.67
C LYS A 7 -1.83 -28.70 -14.66
N LYS A 8 -2.88 -29.29 -15.22
CA LYS A 8 -4.27 -28.81 -15.08
C LYS A 8 -4.57 -28.67 -13.58
N GLN A 9 -4.74 -27.45 -13.09
CA GLN A 9 -5.20 -27.22 -11.71
C GLN A 9 -6.56 -27.92 -11.52
N ASP A 10 -6.66 -28.79 -10.51
CA ASP A 10 -7.89 -29.49 -10.16
C ASP A 10 -8.96 -28.48 -9.70
N GLY A 11 -10.18 -28.64 -10.15
CA GLY A 11 -11.29 -27.73 -9.81
C GLY A 11 -11.60 -27.63 -8.31
N ARG A 12 -11.12 -28.59 -7.50
CA ARG A 12 -11.16 -28.53 -6.03
C ARG A 12 -10.15 -27.52 -5.49
N SER A 13 -8.94 -27.51 -6.04
CA SER A 13 -7.89 -26.57 -5.68
C SER A 13 -8.28 -25.12 -5.99
N LEU A 14 -8.91 -24.89 -7.16
CA LEU A 14 -9.40 -23.56 -7.55
C LEU A 14 -10.53 -23.05 -6.62
N ARG A 15 -11.45 -23.93 -6.22
CA ARG A 15 -12.51 -23.56 -5.26
C ARG A 15 -11.94 -23.26 -3.87
N ALA A 16 -11.01 -24.07 -3.39
CA ALA A 16 -10.36 -23.85 -2.11
C ALA A 16 -9.60 -22.53 -2.10
N GLN A 17 -8.86 -22.23 -3.18
CA GLN A 17 -8.14 -20.96 -3.32
C GLN A 17 -9.11 -19.77 -3.32
N LYS A 18 -10.19 -19.83 -4.10
CA LYS A 18 -11.21 -18.78 -4.11
C LYS A 18 -11.82 -18.53 -2.74
N THR A 19 -12.15 -19.59 -1.99
CA THR A 19 -12.69 -19.48 -0.63
C THR A 19 -11.66 -18.86 0.33
N TYR A 20 -10.38 -19.21 0.17
CA TYR A 20 -9.29 -18.62 0.93
C TYR A 20 -9.18 -17.13 0.63
N ASP A 21 -9.12 -16.73 -0.63
CA ASP A 21 -8.98 -15.34 -1.05
C ASP A 21 -10.19 -14.48 -0.58
N GLU A 22 -11.40 -15.00 -0.66
CA GLU A 22 -12.61 -14.34 -0.16
C GLU A 22 -12.56 -14.12 1.36
N ALA A 23 -12.11 -15.12 2.12
CA ALA A 23 -11.95 -15.00 3.57
C ALA A 23 -10.85 -13.99 3.91
N HIS A 24 -9.71 -14.03 3.21
CA HIS A 24 -8.62 -13.07 3.38
C HIS A 24 -9.09 -11.64 3.15
N LYS A 25 -9.79 -11.38 2.04
CA LYS A 25 -10.33 -10.06 1.72
C LYS A 25 -11.29 -9.54 2.80
N LYS A 26 -12.19 -10.41 3.33
CA LYS A 26 -13.09 -10.04 4.43
C LYS A 26 -12.32 -9.66 5.69
N LEU A 27 -11.27 -10.40 6.01
CA LEU A 27 -10.44 -10.14 7.18
C LEU A 27 -9.69 -8.81 7.05
N ILE A 28 -9.10 -8.51 5.89
CA ILE A 28 -8.40 -7.24 5.66
C ILE A 28 -9.37 -6.05 5.69
N ASN A 29 -10.52 -6.13 5.02
CA ASN A 29 -11.52 -5.06 5.08
C ASN A 29 -11.97 -4.78 6.53
N SER A 30 -12.22 -5.85 7.30
CA SER A 30 -12.57 -5.72 8.72
C SER A 30 -11.44 -5.13 9.56
N ALA A 31 -10.18 -5.39 9.22
CA ALA A 31 -9.04 -4.76 9.88
C ALA A 31 -9.02 -3.25 9.60
N VAL A 32 -9.21 -2.83 8.34
CA VAL A 32 -9.30 -1.41 7.96
C VAL A 32 -10.41 -0.71 8.74
N GLU A 33 -11.62 -1.29 8.77
CA GLU A 33 -12.76 -0.73 9.50
C GLU A 33 -12.48 -0.59 11.00
N LEU A 34 -11.88 -1.60 11.63
CA LEU A 34 -11.55 -1.56 13.07
C LEU A 34 -10.45 -0.54 13.38
N PHE A 35 -9.41 -0.45 12.58
CA PHE A 35 -8.33 0.53 12.78
C PHE A 35 -8.80 1.97 12.55
N ASN A 36 -9.77 2.18 11.65
CA ASN A 36 -10.34 3.50 11.37
C ASN A 36 -11.50 3.88 12.32
N ASN A 37 -11.95 2.97 13.18
CA ASN A 37 -13.01 3.24 14.12
C ASN A 37 -12.47 4.05 15.33
N PRO A 38 -12.89 5.33 15.50
CA PRO A 38 -12.40 6.19 16.59
C PRO A 38 -12.76 5.68 17.99
N LEU A 39 -13.72 4.76 18.11
CA LEU A 39 -14.14 4.17 19.38
C LEU A 39 -13.32 2.95 19.79
N VAL A 40 -12.45 2.47 18.89
CA VAL A 40 -11.63 1.29 19.11
C VAL A 40 -10.17 1.71 19.27
N SER A 41 -9.59 1.45 20.45
CA SER A 41 -8.15 1.64 20.62
C SER A 41 -7.38 0.59 19.79
N ASN A 42 -6.38 1.03 19.04
CA ASN A 42 -5.57 0.15 18.18
C ASN A 42 -4.86 -0.97 18.91
N GLU A 43 -4.45 -0.73 20.15
CA GLU A 43 -3.86 -1.76 21.00
C GLU A 43 -4.82 -2.93 21.22
N LYS A 44 -6.12 -2.66 21.18
CA LYS A 44 -7.17 -3.65 21.34
C LYS A 44 -7.51 -4.39 20.05
N VAL A 45 -7.12 -3.89 18.87
CA VAL A 45 -7.35 -4.60 17.61
C VAL A 45 -6.45 -5.83 17.55
N THR A 46 -7.06 -7.00 17.61
CA THR A 46 -6.40 -8.32 17.57
C THR A 46 -6.93 -9.13 16.39
N VAL A 47 -6.19 -10.15 15.95
CA VAL A 47 -6.65 -11.09 14.91
C VAL A 47 -8.00 -11.73 15.29
N SER A 48 -8.21 -12.03 16.57
CA SER A 48 -9.50 -12.56 17.05
C SER A 48 -10.65 -11.57 16.91
N GLN A 49 -10.42 -10.28 17.15
CA GLN A 49 -11.44 -9.24 16.94
C GLN A 49 -11.72 -9.01 15.47
N ILE A 50 -10.68 -8.99 14.63
CA ILE A 50 -10.80 -8.93 13.17
C ILE A 50 -11.64 -10.11 12.66
N ALA A 51 -11.35 -11.34 13.12
CA ALA A 51 -12.11 -12.53 12.78
C ALA A 51 -13.59 -12.42 13.14
N LYS A 52 -13.88 -11.97 14.36
CA LYS A 52 -15.26 -11.76 14.85
C LYS A 52 -15.99 -10.73 14.01
N HIS A 53 -15.35 -9.61 13.69
CA HIS A 53 -15.93 -8.54 12.89
C HIS A 53 -16.20 -9.02 11.45
N ALA A 54 -15.26 -9.76 10.85
CA ALA A 54 -15.37 -10.33 9.51
C ALA A 54 -16.39 -11.47 9.38
N GLY A 55 -16.91 -12.01 10.48
CA GLY A 55 -17.75 -13.20 10.48
C GLY A 55 -16.99 -14.47 10.05
N VAL A 56 -15.68 -14.52 10.32
CA VAL A 56 -14.79 -15.64 10.01
C VAL A 56 -14.37 -16.33 11.31
N SER A 57 -14.14 -17.65 11.29
CA SER A 57 -13.69 -18.34 12.50
C SER A 57 -12.29 -17.85 12.92
N VAL A 58 -12.04 -17.79 14.24
CA VAL A 58 -10.75 -17.38 14.77
C VAL A 58 -9.63 -18.29 14.25
N ALA A 59 -9.88 -19.61 14.15
CA ALA A 59 -8.92 -20.56 13.60
C ALA A 59 -8.58 -20.25 12.13
N THR A 60 -9.59 -19.91 11.32
CA THR A 60 -9.38 -19.50 9.94
C THR A 60 -8.54 -18.21 9.87
N ALA A 61 -8.83 -17.22 10.73
CA ALA A 61 -8.07 -15.97 10.73
C ALA A 61 -6.59 -16.18 11.09
N TYR A 62 -6.28 -17.05 12.04
CA TYR A 62 -4.89 -17.40 12.36
C TYR A 62 -4.19 -18.23 11.25
N ASN A 63 -4.93 -18.91 10.39
CA ASN A 63 -4.35 -19.52 9.19
C ASN A 63 -3.93 -18.47 8.14
N HIS A 64 -4.62 -17.32 8.11
CA HIS A 64 -4.26 -16.19 7.26
C HIS A 64 -3.16 -15.30 7.86
N PHE A 65 -3.15 -15.18 9.18
CA PHE A 65 -2.26 -14.29 9.95
C PHE A 65 -1.55 -15.03 11.09
N PRO A 66 -0.66 -15.99 10.77
CA PRO A 66 0.04 -16.80 11.78
C PRO A 66 0.94 -15.97 12.71
N GLU A 67 1.48 -14.85 12.24
CA GLU A 67 2.28 -13.91 13.04
C GLU A 67 1.46 -12.69 13.52
N ASN A 68 0.15 -12.89 13.70
CA ASN A 68 -0.75 -11.90 14.29
C ASN A 68 -0.81 -10.58 13.47
N LYS A 69 -0.63 -9.45 14.15
CA LYS A 69 -0.77 -8.12 13.55
C LYS A 69 0.25 -7.84 12.44
N LEU A 70 1.46 -8.42 12.48
CA LEU A 70 2.46 -8.21 11.44
C LEU A 70 1.97 -8.68 10.08
N ASP A 71 1.30 -9.84 10.02
CA ASP A 71 0.72 -10.34 8.78
C ASP A 71 -0.44 -9.48 8.29
N VAL A 72 -1.25 -8.94 9.22
CA VAL A 72 -2.33 -8.00 8.89
C VAL A 72 -1.74 -6.74 8.26
N TYR A 73 -0.73 -6.14 8.87
CA TYR A 73 -0.08 -4.93 8.35
C TYR A 73 0.59 -5.18 6.98
N GLY A 74 1.30 -6.29 6.82
CA GLY A 74 1.87 -6.68 5.54
C GLY A 74 0.80 -6.82 4.44
N SER A 75 -0.34 -7.43 4.78
CA SER A 75 -1.46 -7.59 3.85
C SER A 75 -2.14 -6.27 3.49
N LEU A 76 -2.20 -5.29 4.41
CA LEU A 76 -2.70 -3.94 4.12
C LEU A 76 -1.85 -3.23 3.07
N PHE A 77 -0.52 -3.30 3.19
CA PHE A 77 0.39 -2.73 2.19
C PHE A 77 0.27 -3.44 0.84
N GLN A 78 0.21 -4.78 0.83
CA GLN A 78 0.07 -5.57 -0.40
C GLN A 78 -1.25 -5.25 -1.13
N LEU A 79 -2.37 -5.16 -0.38
CA LEU A 79 -3.66 -4.82 -0.98
C LEU A 79 -3.63 -3.41 -1.59
N GLY A 80 -3.16 -2.43 -0.83
CA GLY A 80 -3.07 -1.04 -1.28
C GLY A 80 -2.22 -0.91 -2.54
N PHE A 81 -1.05 -1.54 -2.56
CA PHE A 81 -0.17 -1.48 -3.72
C PHE A 81 -0.73 -2.21 -4.94
N LYS A 82 -1.43 -3.34 -4.74
CA LYS A 82 -2.08 -4.05 -5.85
C LYS A 82 -3.12 -3.18 -6.54
N ASP A 83 -3.97 -2.50 -5.79
CA ASP A 83 -4.98 -1.61 -6.34
C ASP A 83 -4.32 -0.48 -7.16
N VAL A 84 -3.26 0.13 -6.63
CA VAL A 84 -2.46 1.15 -7.34
C VAL A 84 -1.86 0.60 -8.64
N ALA A 85 -1.30 -0.60 -8.60
CA ALA A 85 -0.71 -1.24 -9.78
C ALA A 85 -1.76 -1.56 -10.86
N ASP A 86 -2.95 -2.02 -10.47
CA ASP A 86 -4.04 -2.31 -11.38
C ASP A 86 -4.55 -1.02 -12.07
N GLU A 87 -4.72 0.08 -11.33
CA GLU A 87 -5.11 1.39 -11.88
C GLU A 87 -4.03 1.96 -12.80
N LEU A 88 -2.76 1.91 -12.40
CA LEU A 88 -1.65 2.35 -13.23
C LEU A 88 -1.57 1.56 -14.53
N ASN A 89 -1.71 0.24 -14.48
CA ASN A 89 -1.69 -0.59 -15.67
C ASN A 89 -2.82 -0.23 -16.64
N ALA A 90 -4.04 0.05 -16.13
CA ALA A 90 -5.17 0.51 -16.95
C ALA A 90 -4.85 1.86 -17.61
N PHE A 91 -4.26 2.81 -16.87
CA PHE A 91 -3.87 4.11 -17.40
C PHE A 91 -2.79 4.00 -18.48
N LEU A 92 -1.76 3.17 -18.28
CA LEU A 92 -0.69 2.96 -19.25
C LEU A 92 -1.18 2.37 -20.59
N GLN A 93 -2.31 1.64 -20.60
CA GLN A 93 -2.93 1.18 -21.86
C GLN A 93 -3.44 2.34 -22.73
N THR A 94 -3.64 3.52 -22.17
CA THR A 94 -4.03 4.72 -22.94
C THR A 94 -2.86 5.41 -23.63
N SER A 95 -1.62 4.90 -23.48
CA SER A 95 -0.39 5.49 -24.01
C SER A 95 -0.19 6.96 -23.57
N PRO A 96 -0.23 7.25 -22.26
CA PRO A 96 -0.09 8.61 -21.74
C PRO A 96 1.34 9.13 -21.94
N GLU A 97 1.49 10.47 -21.89
CA GLU A 97 2.80 11.10 -21.74
C GLU A 97 3.52 10.58 -20.46
N PRO A 98 4.84 10.33 -20.53
CA PRO A 98 5.57 9.72 -19.40
C PRO A 98 5.42 10.47 -18.08
N GLY A 99 5.45 11.80 -18.08
CA GLY A 99 5.25 12.63 -16.88
C GLY A 99 3.84 12.48 -16.30
N ALA A 100 2.83 12.31 -17.14
CA ALA A 100 1.46 12.05 -16.70
C ALA A 100 1.33 10.70 -15.98
N ALA A 101 2.11 9.69 -16.39
CA ALA A 101 2.12 8.39 -15.72
C ALA A 101 2.73 8.46 -14.31
N ILE A 102 3.79 9.26 -14.11
CA ILE A 102 4.39 9.49 -12.78
C ILE A 102 3.38 10.23 -11.89
N THR A 103 2.75 11.28 -12.39
CA THR A 103 1.76 12.06 -11.62
C THR A 103 0.58 11.18 -11.22
N MET A 104 0.04 10.40 -12.15
CA MET A 104 -1.06 9.47 -11.88
C MET A 104 -0.68 8.42 -10.82
N PHE A 105 0.52 7.87 -10.90
CA PHE A 105 1.01 6.91 -9.91
C PHE A 105 1.08 7.51 -8.51
N LEU A 106 1.60 8.75 -8.38
CA LEU A 106 1.68 9.46 -7.10
C LEU A 106 0.29 9.79 -6.55
N ASP A 107 -0.62 10.27 -7.39
CA ASP A 107 -2.00 10.56 -7.01
C ASP A 107 -2.72 9.31 -6.49
N THR A 108 -2.63 8.20 -7.23
CA THR A 108 -3.27 6.95 -6.85
C THR A 108 -2.73 6.41 -5.53
N ILE A 109 -1.40 6.45 -5.32
CA ILE A 109 -0.80 6.04 -4.03
C ILE A 109 -1.28 6.96 -2.90
N ALA A 110 -1.28 8.28 -3.09
CA ALA A 110 -1.70 9.22 -2.06
C ALA A 110 -3.15 8.99 -1.63
N ASN A 111 -4.05 8.85 -2.60
CA ASN A 111 -5.46 8.57 -2.32
C ASN A 111 -5.65 7.22 -1.61
N LYS A 112 -4.88 6.19 -2.02
CA LYS A 112 -4.95 4.87 -1.37
C LYS A 112 -4.43 4.90 0.07
N VAL A 113 -3.38 5.64 0.35
CA VAL A 113 -2.85 5.84 1.71
C VAL A 113 -3.90 6.52 2.60
N VAL A 114 -4.57 7.56 2.09
CA VAL A 114 -5.65 8.25 2.81
C VAL A 114 -6.87 7.33 3.02
N GLU A 115 -7.29 6.57 2.01
CA GLU A 115 -8.38 5.58 2.11
C GLU A 115 -8.12 4.56 3.24
N LEU A 116 -6.90 4.04 3.32
CA LEU A 116 -6.51 3.11 4.38
C LEU A 116 -6.36 3.78 5.75
N GLY A 117 -6.12 5.09 5.78
CA GLY A 117 -6.20 5.95 6.96
C GLY A 117 -5.37 5.46 8.14
N ASN A 118 -6.00 5.30 9.30
CA ASN A 118 -5.32 4.86 10.52
C ASN A 118 -4.72 3.45 10.41
N ALA A 119 -5.26 2.57 9.58
CA ALA A 119 -4.69 1.26 9.34
C ALA A 119 -3.24 1.38 8.82
N ILE A 120 -2.99 2.29 7.87
CA ILE A 120 -1.63 2.58 7.38
C ILE A 120 -0.80 3.34 8.42
N ARG A 121 -1.40 4.29 9.17
CA ARG A 121 -0.67 5.03 10.22
C ARG A 121 -0.04 4.08 11.23
N PHE A 122 -0.76 3.03 11.64
CA PHE A 122 -0.20 2.03 12.57
C PHE A 122 0.77 1.07 11.89
N ALA A 123 0.43 0.59 10.71
CA ALA A 123 1.27 -0.33 9.97
C ALA A 123 2.65 0.29 9.64
N TRP A 124 2.71 1.59 9.37
CA TRP A 124 3.95 2.30 9.01
C TRP A 124 5.03 2.21 10.08
N PHE A 125 4.65 2.26 11.35
CA PHE A 125 5.62 2.17 12.46
C PHE A 125 6.13 0.74 12.66
N GLU A 126 5.40 -0.27 12.20
CA GLU A 126 5.78 -1.68 12.25
C GLU A 126 6.56 -2.15 11.00
N VAL A 127 6.75 -1.26 10.02
CA VAL A 127 7.41 -1.57 8.73
C VAL A 127 8.75 -2.26 8.91
N ARG A 128 9.58 -1.80 9.85
CA ARG A 128 10.91 -2.39 10.09
C ARG A 128 10.80 -3.84 10.52
N ASP A 129 9.86 -4.18 11.38
CA ASP A 129 9.69 -5.54 11.90
C ASP A 129 9.07 -6.45 10.84
N ILE A 130 8.16 -5.90 10.01
CA ILE A 130 7.61 -6.59 8.84
C ILE A 130 8.74 -6.90 7.84
N GLN A 131 9.62 -5.95 7.55
CA GLN A 131 10.77 -6.15 6.67
C GLN A 131 11.76 -7.18 7.25
N ALA A 132 12.05 -7.10 8.55
CA ALA A 132 12.94 -8.03 9.24
C ALA A 132 12.41 -9.48 9.23
N SER A 133 11.10 -9.67 9.19
CA SER A 133 10.45 -10.99 9.08
C SER A 133 10.64 -11.64 7.70
N GLY A 134 11.15 -10.92 6.71
CA GLY A 134 11.27 -11.37 5.32
C GLY A 134 9.95 -11.48 4.55
N LYS A 135 8.83 -11.09 5.18
CA LYS A 135 7.49 -11.20 4.60
C LYS A 135 7.11 -10.03 3.72
N TRP A 136 7.79 -8.90 3.90
CA TRP A 136 7.58 -7.75 3.08
C TRP A 136 8.78 -7.51 2.16
N ILE A 137 8.58 -7.83 0.90
CA ILE A 137 9.52 -7.53 -0.18
C ILE A 137 8.86 -6.47 -1.05
N GLN A 138 8.54 -5.31 -0.49
CA GLN A 138 8.06 -4.21 -1.33
C GLN A 138 9.21 -3.30 -1.74
N ARG A 139 10.00 -3.80 -2.66
CA ARG A 139 10.70 -2.96 -3.63
C ARG A 139 9.75 -2.49 -4.75
N GLU A 140 8.63 -3.19 -4.91
CA GLU A 140 7.71 -3.01 -6.03
C GLU A 140 7.28 -1.56 -6.27
N PRO A 141 6.85 -0.74 -5.29
CA PRO A 141 6.48 0.65 -5.55
C PRO A 141 7.66 1.49 -6.04
N TYR A 142 8.85 1.30 -5.48
CA TYR A 142 10.05 2.01 -5.90
C TYR A 142 10.53 1.53 -7.27
N ASP A 143 10.49 0.24 -7.55
CA ASP A 143 10.87 -0.31 -8.86
C ASP A 143 9.91 0.13 -9.97
N VAL A 144 8.60 0.24 -9.67
CA VAL A 144 7.61 0.81 -10.59
C VAL A 144 7.93 2.29 -10.83
N LEU A 145 8.14 3.09 -9.78
CA LEU A 145 8.50 4.51 -9.93
C LEU A 145 9.75 4.68 -10.78
N LYS A 146 10.80 3.89 -10.51
CA LYS A 146 12.04 3.91 -11.29
C LYS A 146 11.81 3.58 -12.77
N SER A 147 10.94 2.62 -13.06
CA SER A 147 10.56 2.28 -14.42
C SER A 147 9.82 3.44 -15.12
N LEU A 148 8.93 4.12 -14.42
CA LEU A 148 8.23 5.30 -14.93
C LEU A 148 9.20 6.46 -15.19
N CYS A 149 10.13 6.73 -14.27
CA CYS A 149 11.18 7.75 -14.44
C CYS A 149 12.07 7.42 -15.65
N LYS A 150 12.40 6.16 -15.88
CA LYS A 150 13.18 5.73 -17.04
C LYS A 150 12.46 5.98 -18.37
N ASN A 151 11.14 5.87 -18.39
CA ASN A 151 10.34 6.21 -19.57
C ASN A 151 10.22 7.73 -19.79
N TYR A 152 10.37 8.53 -18.71
CA TYR A 152 10.35 9.99 -18.78
C TYR A 152 11.70 10.57 -19.22
N ASP A 153 12.77 10.16 -18.55
CA ASP A 153 14.15 10.54 -18.86
C ASP A 153 15.10 9.41 -18.44
N ALA A 154 15.67 8.70 -19.40
CA ALA A 154 16.50 7.55 -19.16
C ALA A 154 17.84 7.90 -18.49
N ASP A 155 18.36 9.11 -18.73
CA ASP A 155 19.69 9.53 -18.25
C ASP A 155 19.65 9.94 -16.77
N SER A 156 18.54 10.52 -16.30
CA SER A 156 18.35 10.97 -14.91
C SER A 156 17.42 10.08 -14.09
N ALA A 157 17.01 8.92 -14.61
CA ALA A 157 15.94 8.09 -14.05
C ALA A 157 16.16 7.71 -12.58
N ASP A 158 17.35 7.32 -12.21
CA ASP A 158 17.66 6.85 -10.86
C ASP A 158 17.63 8.02 -9.86
N GLU A 159 18.22 9.15 -10.22
CA GLU A 159 18.24 10.36 -9.41
C GLU A 159 16.83 10.93 -9.23
N LEU A 160 16.05 11.01 -10.31
CA LEU A 160 14.67 11.47 -10.28
C LEU A 160 13.79 10.56 -9.41
N ALA A 161 13.94 9.24 -9.50
CA ALA A 161 13.22 8.30 -8.67
C ALA A 161 13.57 8.45 -7.18
N ASP A 162 14.85 8.65 -6.86
CA ASP A 162 15.32 8.88 -5.48
C ASP A 162 14.76 10.19 -4.92
N ASP A 163 14.79 11.29 -5.68
CA ASP A 163 14.24 12.59 -5.27
C ASP A 163 12.74 12.49 -5.00
N ILE A 164 11.98 11.88 -5.91
CA ILE A 164 10.54 11.66 -5.74
C ILE A 164 10.29 10.82 -4.49
N PHE A 165 11.02 9.73 -4.30
CA PHE A 165 10.85 8.83 -3.18
C PHE A 165 11.15 9.51 -1.83
N GLN A 166 12.18 10.34 -1.77
CA GLN A 166 12.53 11.11 -0.57
C GLN A 166 11.43 12.12 -0.23
N LEU A 167 10.94 12.88 -1.22
CA LEU A 167 9.85 13.84 -1.03
C LEU A 167 8.56 13.14 -0.60
N PHE A 168 8.22 12.02 -1.21
CA PHE A 168 7.05 11.20 -0.83
C PHE A 168 7.14 10.73 0.62
N ASN A 169 8.28 10.16 1.04
CA ASN A 169 8.48 9.74 2.43
C ASN A 169 8.39 10.92 3.40
N GLY A 170 8.91 12.09 3.02
CA GLY A 170 8.79 13.31 3.81
C GLY A 170 7.34 13.74 4.02
N CYS A 171 6.54 13.80 2.97
CA CYS A 171 5.11 14.10 3.05
C CYS A 171 4.37 13.06 3.90
N THR A 172 4.63 11.76 3.68
CA THR A 172 4.01 10.68 4.43
C THR A 172 4.36 10.76 5.91
N PHE A 173 5.62 11.01 6.26
CA PHE A 173 6.03 11.17 7.66
C PHE A 173 5.31 12.33 8.35
N LEU A 174 5.13 13.48 7.68
CA LEU A 174 4.40 14.62 8.23
C LEU A 174 2.91 14.30 8.41
N TRP A 175 2.28 13.65 7.44
CA TRP A 175 0.89 13.21 7.51
C TRP A 175 0.65 12.21 8.66
N LEU A 176 1.60 11.27 8.90
CA LEU A 176 1.55 10.33 10.02
C LEU A 176 1.53 11.04 11.39
N ARG A 177 2.06 12.28 11.46
CA ARG A 177 2.11 13.11 12.67
C ARG A 177 0.85 13.94 12.88
N TYR A 178 -0.15 13.86 11.99
CA TYR A 178 -1.39 14.61 12.14
C TYR A 178 -2.01 14.43 13.52
N ASP A 179 -2.24 15.56 14.19
CA ASP A 179 -2.94 15.64 15.48
C ASP A 179 -3.74 16.95 15.50
N PRO A 180 -5.09 16.88 15.47
CA PRO A 180 -5.92 18.08 15.44
C PRO A 180 -5.84 18.91 16.73
N SER A 181 -5.38 18.30 17.83
CA SER A 181 -5.23 18.99 19.12
C SER A 181 -3.91 19.76 19.23
N TYR A 182 -2.95 19.54 18.33
CA TYR A 182 -1.64 20.13 18.41
C TYR A 182 -1.35 21.08 17.21
N PRO A 183 -1.23 22.41 17.44
CA PRO A 183 -1.19 23.39 16.35
C PRO A 183 -0.13 23.15 15.27
N VAL A 184 1.03 22.57 15.63
CA VAL A 184 2.10 22.27 14.67
C VAL A 184 1.73 21.12 13.75
N TRP A 185 0.93 20.14 14.22
CA TRP A 185 0.61 18.92 13.48
C TRP A 185 -0.78 18.95 12.85
N SER A 186 -1.67 19.86 13.31
CA SER A 186 -3.05 19.93 12.82
C SER A 186 -3.22 20.32 11.35
N LYS A 187 -2.16 20.84 10.72
CA LYS A 187 -2.15 21.23 9.31
C LYS A 187 -1.89 20.07 8.34
N TYR A 188 -1.39 18.92 8.82
CA TYR A 188 -1.04 17.79 7.97
C TYR A 188 -2.24 16.85 7.77
N THR A 189 -3.35 17.42 7.29
CA THR A 189 -4.59 16.71 7.00
C THR A 189 -4.46 15.77 5.81
N ASP A 190 -5.51 14.99 5.52
CA ASP A 190 -5.58 14.13 4.35
C ASP A 190 -5.50 14.96 3.05
N GLU A 191 -6.21 16.09 2.99
CA GLU A 191 -6.18 17.02 1.86
C GLU A 191 -4.78 17.60 1.66
N TRP A 192 -4.12 18.05 2.74
CA TRP A 192 -2.75 18.52 2.66
C TRP A 192 -1.83 17.45 2.08
N TYR A 193 -2.00 16.20 2.51
CA TYR A 193 -1.16 15.10 2.05
C TYR A 193 -1.31 14.85 0.55
N VAL A 194 -2.54 14.70 0.06
CA VAL A 194 -2.82 14.47 -1.36
C VAL A 194 -2.31 15.62 -2.23
N GLU A 195 -2.58 16.87 -1.84
CA GLU A 195 -2.09 18.05 -2.56
C GLU A 195 -0.57 18.06 -2.67
N ASN A 196 0.14 17.85 -1.55
CA ASN A 196 1.61 17.90 -1.55
C ASN A 196 2.25 16.73 -2.28
N VAL A 197 1.67 15.54 -2.22
CA VAL A 197 2.16 14.37 -3.00
C VAL A 197 1.98 14.62 -4.49
N ASN A 198 0.88 15.20 -4.94
CA ASN A 198 0.63 15.51 -6.36
C ASN A 198 1.60 16.55 -6.95
N GLU A 199 2.20 17.40 -6.11
CA GLU A 199 3.22 18.37 -6.53
C GLU A 199 4.66 17.80 -6.57
N ILE A 200 4.88 16.58 -6.08
CA ILE A 200 6.24 16.02 -5.91
C ILE A 200 6.98 15.92 -7.23
N PHE A 201 6.33 15.45 -8.29
CA PHE A 201 6.97 15.28 -9.58
C PHE A 201 7.48 16.64 -10.14
N GLU A 202 6.67 17.68 -10.04
CA GLU A 202 7.07 19.02 -10.46
C GLU A 202 8.20 19.58 -9.59
N LYS A 203 8.17 19.32 -8.28
CA LYS A 203 9.23 19.75 -7.36
C LYS A 203 10.55 19.03 -7.65
N ALA A 204 10.53 17.71 -7.85
CA ALA A 204 11.71 16.91 -8.16
C ALA A 204 12.36 17.35 -9.48
N THR A 205 11.58 17.57 -10.54
CA THR A 205 12.11 18.03 -11.84
C THR A 205 12.70 19.45 -11.82
N LYS A 206 12.37 20.28 -10.81
CA LYS A 206 12.98 21.60 -10.60
C LYS A 206 14.30 21.54 -9.85
N ILE A 207 14.50 20.53 -9.00
CA ILE A 207 15.75 20.33 -8.24
C ILE A 207 16.89 19.94 -9.19
N GLN A 208 16.59 19.22 -10.27
CA GLN A 208 17.56 18.71 -11.23
C GLN A 208 17.99 19.74 -12.30
N LYS A 209 17.42 20.93 -12.32
CA LYS A 209 17.76 22.05 -13.23
C LYS A 209 18.66 23.05 -12.54
#